data_8646aad8c65b546cc481116068f5cc3a
#
_entry.id   8646aad8c65b546cc481116068f5cc3a
#
_cell.length_a   1.000
_cell.length_b   1.000
_cell.length_c   1.000
_cell.angle_alpha   90.00
_cell.angle_beta   90.00
_cell.angle_gamma   90.00
#
_symmetry.space_group_name_H-M   'P 1'
#
loop_
_entity.id
_entity.type
_entity.pdbx_description
1 polymer ?
#
loop_
_entity_poly.entity_id
_entity_poly.type
_entity_poly.pdbx_seq_one_letter_code
_entity_poly.pdbx_strand_id
1 'polypeptide(L)'
;MKKLVVFDFDSTLIENETIDELAKEANKEEEIKEITKKAMNGEIDFKEALKKRVSLLKGLPIEKVENAINRLKLTNGAEETIKELKNRGYKVAVVSGGFDIAINKFKYLDFDYIFANKLIFKDNKLTGEVIGKVLDNTSKGKIIEEVAKKENIPLKNIIVVADGANDVSMFEKAGLKIAFCAKPILKKKADVIIEKRDLREVLKFIK
;
A
#
# COMPACT_ATOMS: atom_id res chain seq x y z
N MET A 1 22.20 10.87 10.46
CA MET A 1 22.25 10.02 9.24
C MET A 1 20.85 9.94 8.67
N LYS A 2 20.64 10.22 7.37
CA LYS A 2 19.30 10.16 6.77
C LYS A 2 18.73 8.75 6.86
N LYS A 3 17.46 8.62 7.19
CA LYS A 3 16.70 7.36 7.28
C LYS A 3 15.36 7.49 6.54
N LEU A 4 14.85 6.38 6.03
CA LEU A 4 13.59 6.31 5.31
C LEU A 4 12.68 5.27 5.95
N VAL A 5 11.44 5.62 6.20
CA VAL A 5 10.38 4.68 6.55
C VAL A 5 9.42 4.56 5.37
N VAL A 6 9.19 3.35 4.92
CA VAL A 6 8.30 3.03 3.81
C VAL A 6 7.12 2.25 4.35
N PHE A 7 5.93 2.73 4.09
CA PHE A 7 4.69 2.07 4.44
C PHE A 7 4.01 1.49 3.20
N ASP A 8 3.45 0.30 3.32
CA ASP A 8 2.33 -0.07 2.49
C ASP A 8 1.08 0.73 2.88
N PHE A 9 0.06 0.77 2.02
CA PHE A 9 -1.12 1.61 2.24
C PHE A 9 -2.33 0.80 2.70
N ASP A 10 -2.86 -0.07 1.83
CA ASP A 10 -4.03 -0.88 2.14
C ASP A 10 -3.72 -1.88 3.27
N SER A 11 -4.62 -2.06 4.21
CA SER A 11 -4.46 -2.90 5.42
C SER A 11 -3.27 -2.56 6.33
N THR A 12 -2.47 -1.54 6.00
CA THR A 12 -1.34 -1.03 6.80
C THR A 12 -1.60 0.40 7.30
N LEU A 13 -1.50 1.43 6.44
CA LEU A 13 -1.83 2.82 6.81
C LEU A 13 -3.33 3.04 6.97
N ILE A 14 -4.14 2.33 6.22
CA ILE A 14 -5.60 2.29 6.36
C ILE A 14 -6.07 0.91 6.80
N GLU A 15 -7.26 0.85 7.39
CA GLU A 15 -7.88 -0.39 7.86
C GLU A 15 -8.48 -1.22 6.71
N ASN A 16 -8.79 -0.57 5.59
CA ASN A 16 -9.52 -1.11 4.45
C ASN A 16 -8.57 -1.65 3.36
N GLU A 17 -9.16 -2.43 2.45
CA GLU A 17 -8.63 -2.68 1.11
C GLU A 17 -9.38 -1.78 0.12
N THR A 18 -8.68 -0.89 -0.57
CA THR A 18 -9.32 0.08 -1.49
C THR A 18 -10.12 -0.61 -2.59
N ILE A 19 -9.58 -1.70 -3.15
CA ILE A 19 -10.25 -2.45 -4.22
C ILE A 19 -11.57 -3.07 -3.75
N ASP A 20 -11.65 -3.50 -2.48
CA ASP A 20 -12.87 -4.09 -1.91
C ASP A 20 -13.94 -3.04 -1.69
N GLU A 21 -13.57 -1.82 -1.27
CA GLU A 21 -14.52 -0.71 -1.15
C GLU A 21 -15.08 -0.27 -2.52
N LEU A 22 -14.25 -0.30 -3.56
CA LEU A 22 -14.69 -0.06 -4.94
C LEU A 22 -15.60 -1.19 -5.45
N ALA A 23 -15.28 -2.44 -5.09
CA ALA A 23 -16.08 -3.62 -5.44
C ALA A 23 -17.53 -3.51 -4.93
N LYS A 24 -17.73 -3.02 -3.70
CA LYS A 24 -19.05 -2.78 -3.10
C LYS A 24 -19.88 -1.82 -3.96
N GLU A 25 -19.29 -0.73 -4.41
CA GLU A 25 -19.98 0.25 -5.26
C GLU A 25 -20.32 -0.29 -6.65
N ALA A 26 -19.52 -1.23 -7.14
CA ALA A 26 -19.72 -1.89 -8.42
C ALA A 26 -20.62 -3.14 -8.34
N ASN A 27 -21.00 -3.60 -7.14
CA ASN A 27 -21.65 -4.89 -6.88
C ASN A 27 -20.85 -6.07 -7.47
N LYS A 28 -19.52 -6.06 -7.22
CA LYS A 28 -18.53 -7.01 -7.75
C LYS A 28 -17.67 -7.68 -6.67
N GLU A 29 -18.15 -7.69 -5.42
CA GLU A 29 -17.39 -8.19 -4.28
C GLU A 29 -16.97 -9.65 -4.47
N GLU A 30 -17.91 -10.53 -4.87
CA GLU A 30 -17.62 -11.95 -4.96
C GLU A 30 -16.65 -12.27 -6.11
N GLU A 31 -16.82 -11.63 -7.27
CA GLU A 31 -15.91 -11.83 -8.41
C GLU A 31 -14.50 -11.31 -8.09
N ILE A 32 -14.38 -10.16 -7.43
CA ILE A 32 -13.07 -9.58 -7.04
C ILE A 32 -12.41 -10.44 -5.97
N LYS A 33 -13.17 -10.94 -5.00
CA LYS A 33 -12.68 -11.85 -3.96
C LYS A 33 -12.16 -13.18 -4.55
N GLU A 34 -12.86 -13.73 -5.54
CA GLU A 34 -12.40 -14.95 -6.21
C GLU A 34 -11.07 -14.72 -6.93
N ILE A 35 -10.91 -13.61 -7.66
CA ILE A 35 -9.66 -13.27 -8.34
C ILE A 35 -8.54 -13.10 -7.31
N THR A 36 -8.81 -12.44 -6.20
CA THR A 36 -7.84 -12.27 -5.12
C THR A 36 -7.39 -13.61 -4.55
N LYS A 37 -8.33 -14.55 -4.34
CA LYS A 37 -8.03 -15.91 -3.87
C LYS A 37 -7.14 -16.66 -4.86
N LYS A 38 -7.43 -16.60 -6.16
CA LYS A 38 -6.58 -17.21 -7.20
C LYS A 38 -5.16 -16.66 -7.21
N ALA A 39 -5.02 -15.35 -7.06
CA ALA A 39 -3.69 -14.71 -6.96
C ALA A 39 -2.94 -15.17 -5.70
N MET A 40 -3.64 -15.30 -4.56
CA MET A 40 -3.03 -15.78 -3.31
C MET A 40 -2.60 -17.24 -3.38
N ASN A 41 -3.29 -18.06 -4.18
CA ASN A 41 -2.94 -19.45 -4.43
C ASN A 41 -1.82 -19.60 -5.47
N GLY A 42 -1.38 -18.52 -6.12
CA GLY A 42 -0.37 -18.54 -7.17
C GLY A 42 -0.89 -19.02 -8.54
N GLU A 43 -2.23 -19.11 -8.72
CA GLU A 43 -2.86 -19.54 -9.98
C GLU A 43 -2.78 -18.42 -11.06
N ILE A 44 -2.72 -17.18 -10.65
CA ILE A 44 -2.52 -16.00 -11.49
C ILE A 44 -1.52 -15.04 -10.84
N ASP A 45 -0.76 -14.32 -11.65
CA ASP A 45 0.20 -13.34 -11.11
C ASP A 45 -0.49 -12.06 -10.62
N PHE A 46 0.25 -11.25 -9.84
CA PHE A 46 -0.25 -10.00 -9.25
C PHE A 46 -0.75 -9.02 -10.31
N LYS A 47 -0.03 -8.87 -11.43
CA LYS A 47 -0.36 -7.91 -12.49
C LYS A 47 -1.65 -8.32 -13.21
N GLU A 48 -1.78 -9.61 -13.50
CA GLU A 48 -2.98 -10.16 -14.11
C GLU A 48 -4.18 -10.02 -13.17
N ALA A 49 -4.01 -10.35 -11.89
CA ALA A 49 -5.05 -10.22 -10.88
C ALA A 49 -5.50 -8.75 -10.71
N LEU A 50 -4.55 -7.80 -10.66
CA LEU A 50 -4.85 -6.38 -10.57
C LEU A 50 -5.68 -5.91 -11.77
N LYS A 51 -5.24 -6.23 -13.00
CA LYS A 51 -5.95 -5.85 -14.23
C LYS A 51 -7.35 -6.45 -14.28
N LYS A 52 -7.51 -7.73 -13.95
CA LYS A 52 -8.82 -8.40 -13.90
C LYS A 52 -9.77 -7.74 -12.90
N ARG A 53 -9.30 -7.47 -11.69
CA ARG A 53 -10.11 -6.79 -10.67
C ARG A 53 -10.54 -5.39 -11.10
N VAL A 54 -9.62 -4.60 -11.65
CA VAL A 54 -9.93 -3.24 -12.12
C VAL A 54 -10.87 -3.27 -13.34
N SER A 55 -10.74 -4.24 -14.24
CA SER A 55 -11.65 -4.37 -15.39
C SER A 55 -13.11 -4.59 -14.99
N LEU A 56 -13.36 -5.24 -13.85
CA LEU A 56 -14.71 -5.43 -13.30
C LEU A 56 -15.36 -4.12 -12.80
N LEU A 57 -14.54 -3.08 -12.55
CA LEU A 57 -15.01 -1.76 -12.15
C LEU A 57 -15.38 -0.85 -13.35
N LYS A 58 -15.27 -1.36 -14.59
CA LYS A 58 -15.58 -0.58 -15.79
C LYS A 58 -17.00 -0.01 -15.73
N GLY A 59 -17.11 1.28 -16.04
CA GLY A 59 -18.39 1.99 -16.06
C GLY A 59 -18.83 2.55 -14.70
N LEU A 60 -18.08 2.28 -13.60
CA LEU A 60 -18.38 2.82 -12.28
C LEU A 60 -18.26 4.36 -12.33
N PRO A 61 -19.33 5.11 -12.00
CA PRO A 61 -19.31 6.57 -11.97
C PRO A 61 -18.35 7.13 -10.92
N ILE A 62 -17.80 8.32 -11.17
CA ILE A 62 -16.83 8.96 -10.26
C ILE A 62 -17.42 9.19 -8.86
N GLU A 63 -18.70 9.53 -8.74
CA GLU A 63 -19.39 9.75 -7.47
C GLU A 63 -19.39 8.48 -6.61
N LYS A 64 -19.53 7.31 -7.23
CA LYS A 64 -19.43 6.02 -6.55
C LYS A 64 -18.01 5.70 -6.12
N VAL A 65 -17.02 6.04 -6.95
CA VAL A 65 -15.61 5.94 -6.56
C VAL A 65 -15.33 6.83 -5.35
N GLU A 66 -15.78 8.08 -5.36
CA GLU A 66 -15.63 9.01 -4.23
C GLU A 66 -16.32 8.46 -2.96
N ASN A 67 -17.49 7.87 -3.08
CA ASN A 67 -18.17 7.21 -1.94
C ASN A 67 -17.32 6.08 -1.34
N ALA A 68 -16.72 5.25 -2.19
CA ALA A 68 -15.81 4.20 -1.74
C ALA A 68 -14.60 4.79 -1.00
N ILE A 69 -13.95 5.80 -1.59
CA ILE A 69 -12.80 6.48 -1.00
C ILE A 69 -13.17 7.15 0.33
N ASN A 70 -14.35 7.75 0.45
CA ASN A 70 -14.81 8.39 1.68
C ASN A 70 -15.01 7.41 2.84
N ARG A 71 -15.23 6.13 2.59
CA ARG A 71 -15.30 5.08 3.63
C ARG A 71 -13.94 4.63 4.17
N LEU A 72 -12.84 4.92 3.47
CA LEU A 72 -11.50 4.54 3.93
C LEU A 72 -11.18 5.22 5.26
N LYS A 73 -10.61 4.46 6.19
CA LYS A 73 -10.24 4.93 7.53
C LYS A 73 -8.77 4.68 7.77
N LEU A 74 -8.09 5.65 8.38
CA LEU A 74 -6.73 5.44 8.87
C LEU A 74 -6.71 4.36 9.94
N THR A 75 -5.67 3.55 9.91
CA THR A 75 -5.32 2.68 11.02
C THR A 75 -5.06 3.52 12.26
N ASN A 76 -5.53 3.03 13.41
CA ASN A 76 -5.33 3.74 14.67
C ASN A 76 -3.86 4.13 14.86
N GLY A 77 -3.61 5.38 15.26
CA GLY A 77 -2.27 5.92 15.48
C GLY A 77 -1.46 6.23 14.22
N ALA A 78 -2.02 6.11 13.00
CA ALA A 78 -1.28 6.37 11.76
C ALA A 78 -0.81 7.82 11.65
N GLU A 79 -1.68 8.77 11.93
CA GLU A 79 -1.36 10.21 11.86
C GLU A 79 -0.26 10.57 12.86
N GLU A 80 -0.40 10.14 14.12
CA GLU A 80 0.58 10.38 15.17
C GLU A 80 1.93 9.74 14.83
N THR A 81 1.91 8.53 14.27
CA THR A 81 3.12 7.82 13.88
C THR A 81 3.88 8.56 12.78
N ILE A 82 3.19 8.98 11.72
CA ILE A 82 3.82 9.73 10.62
C ILE A 82 4.39 11.07 11.13
N LYS A 83 3.60 11.81 11.91
CA LYS A 83 4.04 13.08 12.50
C LYS A 83 5.29 12.89 13.36
N GLU A 84 5.32 11.87 14.21
CA GLU A 84 6.46 11.59 15.07
C GLU A 84 7.70 11.19 14.27
N LEU A 85 7.55 10.34 13.22
CA LEU A 85 8.65 9.99 12.34
C LEU A 85 9.26 11.22 11.64
N LYS A 86 8.42 12.11 11.16
CA LYS A 86 8.87 13.37 10.53
C LYS A 86 9.56 14.28 11.55
N ASN A 87 9.05 14.39 12.77
CA ASN A 87 9.70 15.15 13.86
C ASN A 87 11.08 14.59 14.21
N ARG A 88 11.29 13.28 14.12
CA ARG A 88 12.59 12.62 14.28
C ARG A 88 13.50 12.75 13.04
N GLY A 89 13.07 13.44 12.00
CA GLY A 89 13.86 13.69 10.78
C GLY A 89 13.88 12.52 9.79
N TYR A 90 12.93 11.57 9.89
CA TYR A 90 12.78 10.52 8.89
C TYR A 90 12.07 11.04 7.64
N LYS A 91 12.52 10.57 6.48
CA LYS A 91 11.69 10.60 5.27
C LYS A 91 10.61 9.53 5.37
N VAL A 92 9.41 9.85 4.92
CA VAL A 92 8.28 8.92 4.93
C VAL A 92 7.77 8.71 3.51
N ALA A 93 7.75 7.46 3.05
CA ALA A 93 7.23 7.08 1.75
C ALA A 93 6.03 6.13 1.88
N VAL A 94 5.12 6.22 0.92
CA VAL A 94 4.04 5.24 0.71
C VAL A 94 4.27 4.55 -0.63
N VAL A 95 4.29 3.21 -0.63
CA VAL A 95 4.44 2.39 -1.82
C VAL A 95 3.31 1.35 -1.85
N SER A 96 2.28 1.64 -2.63
CA SER A 96 1.04 0.86 -2.66
C SER A 96 0.81 0.16 -4.00
N GLY A 97 0.35 -1.08 -3.95
CA GLY A 97 -0.23 -1.77 -5.10
C GLY A 97 -1.65 -1.30 -5.46
N GLY A 98 -2.25 -0.47 -4.59
CA GLY A 98 -3.55 0.16 -4.79
C GLY A 98 -3.46 1.45 -5.62
N PHE A 99 -4.30 2.45 -5.29
CA PHE A 99 -4.57 3.58 -6.17
C PHE A 99 -4.28 4.93 -5.52
N ASP A 100 -3.68 5.84 -6.29
CA ASP A 100 -3.31 7.19 -5.85
C ASP A 100 -4.52 8.02 -5.39
N ILE A 101 -5.70 7.82 -5.97
CA ILE A 101 -6.93 8.49 -5.54
C ILE A 101 -7.28 8.20 -4.07
N ALA A 102 -6.97 7.00 -3.58
CA ALA A 102 -7.17 6.63 -2.18
C ALA A 102 -6.15 7.32 -1.26
N ILE A 103 -4.88 7.35 -1.66
CA ILE A 103 -3.81 7.99 -0.89
C ILE A 103 -4.04 9.51 -0.83
N ASN A 104 -4.54 10.12 -1.91
CA ASN A 104 -4.82 11.54 -1.99
C ASN A 104 -5.85 12.04 -0.97
N LYS A 105 -6.76 11.18 -0.48
CA LYS A 105 -7.64 11.50 0.65
C LYS A 105 -6.84 11.89 1.90
N PHE A 106 -5.68 11.29 2.09
CA PHE A 106 -4.82 11.45 3.27
C PHE A 106 -3.54 12.25 2.98
N LYS A 107 -3.53 13.06 1.92
CA LYS A 107 -2.36 13.88 1.52
C LYS A 107 -1.90 14.86 2.61
N TYR A 108 -2.79 15.21 3.55
CA TYR A 108 -2.45 16.06 4.69
C TYR A 108 -1.43 15.43 5.66
N LEU A 109 -1.20 14.10 5.57
CA LEU A 109 -0.15 13.41 6.32
C LEU A 109 1.27 13.75 5.83
N ASP A 110 1.38 14.50 4.73
CA ASP A 110 2.62 15.08 4.23
C ASP A 110 3.73 14.03 3.98
N PHE A 111 3.41 13.01 3.18
CA PHE A 111 4.38 12.01 2.74
C PHE A 111 5.43 12.64 1.82
N ASP A 112 6.71 12.30 2.01
CA ASP A 112 7.80 12.76 1.14
C ASP A 112 7.76 12.10 -0.24
N TYR A 113 7.26 10.87 -0.31
CA TYR A 113 7.11 10.09 -1.55
C TYR A 113 5.83 9.28 -1.54
N ILE A 114 5.15 9.28 -2.69
CA ILE A 114 3.95 8.47 -2.94
C ILE A 114 4.13 7.73 -4.26
N PHE A 115 4.02 6.41 -4.22
CA PHE A 115 4.00 5.53 -5.38
C PHE A 115 2.79 4.62 -5.31
N ALA A 116 1.93 4.75 -6.30
CA ALA A 116 0.72 3.95 -6.44
C ALA A 116 0.33 3.85 -7.92
N ASN A 117 -0.69 3.06 -8.22
CA ASN A 117 -1.26 2.98 -9.55
C ASN A 117 -2.37 4.02 -9.71
N LYS A 118 -2.79 4.23 -10.95
CA LYS A 118 -3.86 5.17 -11.32
C LYS A 118 -4.99 4.44 -12.01
N LEU A 119 -6.20 4.71 -11.56
CA LEU A 119 -7.41 4.35 -12.27
C LEU A 119 -7.65 5.34 -13.42
N ILE A 120 -8.06 4.84 -14.58
CA ILE A 120 -8.32 5.68 -15.75
C ILE A 120 -9.81 5.99 -15.84
N PHE A 121 -10.11 7.29 -15.97
CA PHE A 121 -11.48 7.79 -16.15
C PHE A 121 -11.69 8.29 -17.57
N LYS A 122 -12.89 8.09 -18.08
CA LYS A 122 -13.42 8.71 -19.30
C LYS A 122 -14.89 9.01 -19.07
N ASP A 123 -15.32 10.21 -19.44
CA ASP A 123 -16.71 10.68 -19.28
C ASP A 123 -17.25 10.45 -17.84
N ASN A 124 -16.44 10.81 -16.84
CA ASN A 124 -16.69 10.63 -15.40
C ASN A 124 -16.98 9.18 -14.95
N LYS A 125 -16.50 8.19 -15.71
CA LYS A 125 -16.62 6.77 -15.38
C LYS A 125 -15.28 6.06 -15.47
N LEU A 126 -15.08 5.01 -14.67
CA LEU A 126 -13.91 4.14 -14.79
C LEU A 126 -13.91 3.42 -16.15
N THR A 127 -12.76 3.41 -16.81
CA THR A 127 -12.57 2.66 -18.07
C THR A 127 -12.37 1.16 -17.84
N GLY A 128 -12.03 0.77 -16.60
CA GLY A 128 -11.59 -0.59 -16.26
C GLY A 128 -10.10 -0.81 -16.52
N GLU A 129 -9.35 0.26 -16.77
CA GLU A 129 -7.91 0.22 -17.00
C GLU A 129 -7.14 0.78 -15.80
N VAL A 130 -5.92 0.27 -15.60
CA VAL A 130 -5.00 0.71 -14.56
C VAL A 130 -3.61 0.90 -15.15
N ILE A 131 -2.97 2.00 -14.79
CA ILE A 131 -1.57 2.31 -15.13
C ILE A 131 -0.78 2.66 -13.88
N GLY A 132 0.53 2.54 -13.92
CA GLY A 132 1.39 2.94 -12.80
C GLY A 132 2.72 2.20 -12.74
N LYS A 133 3.41 2.39 -11.63
CA LYS A 133 4.72 1.78 -11.38
C LYS A 133 4.66 0.51 -10.53
N VAL A 134 3.56 0.27 -9.80
CA VAL A 134 3.41 -0.83 -8.85
C VAL A 134 2.51 -1.91 -9.45
N LEU A 135 2.95 -2.48 -10.56
CA LEU A 135 2.14 -3.42 -11.35
C LEU A 135 2.54 -4.90 -11.17
N ASP A 136 3.69 -5.19 -10.56
CA ASP A 136 4.18 -6.55 -10.34
C ASP A 136 4.81 -6.74 -8.95
N ASN A 137 5.10 -7.98 -8.59
CA ASN A 137 5.64 -8.34 -7.28
C ASN A 137 7.04 -7.80 -6.98
N THR A 138 7.79 -7.32 -7.98
CA THR A 138 9.15 -6.78 -7.83
C THR A 138 9.17 -5.26 -7.79
N SER A 139 8.12 -4.62 -8.28
CA SER A 139 8.04 -3.17 -8.47
C SER A 139 8.28 -2.39 -7.19
N LYS A 140 7.71 -2.82 -6.07
CA LYS A 140 7.84 -2.14 -4.78
C LYS A 140 9.30 -2.11 -4.30
N GLY A 141 10.03 -3.20 -4.44
CA GLY A 141 11.46 -3.27 -4.09
C GLY A 141 12.33 -2.35 -4.95
N LYS A 142 12.08 -2.30 -6.27
CA LYS A 142 12.78 -1.39 -7.19
C LYS A 142 12.54 0.08 -6.84
N ILE A 143 11.32 0.44 -6.49
CA ILE A 143 10.96 1.80 -6.06
C ILE A 143 11.75 2.20 -4.81
N ILE A 144 11.88 1.30 -3.84
CA ILE A 144 12.70 1.57 -2.63
C ILE A 144 14.16 1.84 -3.02
N GLU A 145 14.74 1.05 -3.92
CA GLU A 145 16.13 1.28 -4.39
C GLU A 145 16.27 2.63 -5.11
N GLU A 146 15.30 3.01 -5.95
CA GLU A 146 15.30 4.31 -6.63
C GLU A 146 15.27 5.47 -5.61
N VAL A 147 14.38 5.41 -4.61
CA VAL A 147 14.29 6.44 -3.57
C VAL A 147 15.55 6.48 -2.71
N ALA A 148 16.07 5.32 -2.31
CA ALA A 148 17.30 5.20 -1.52
C ALA A 148 18.48 5.86 -2.25
N LYS A 149 18.64 5.57 -3.53
CA LYS A 149 19.70 6.16 -4.39
C LYS A 149 19.51 7.67 -4.51
N LYS A 150 18.29 8.15 -4.78
CA LYS A 150 17.98 9.58 -4.92
C LYS A 150 18.30 10.37 -3.65
N GLU A 151 17.99 9.81 -2.48
CA GLU A 151 18.19 10.45 -1.17
C GLU A 151 19.58 10.20 -0.58
N ASN A 152 20.41 9.37 -1.21
CA ASN A 152 21.69 8.88 -0.66
C ASN A 152 21.50 8.20 0.70
N ILE A 153 20.48 7.33 0.82
CA ILE A 153 20.17 6.56 2.01
C ILE A 153 20.64 5.12 1.81
N PRO A 154 21.56 4.59 2.63
CA PRO A 154 21.94 3.18 2.58
C PRO A 154 20.72 2.27 2.86
N LEU A 155 20.61 1.13 2.16
CA LEU A 155 19.48 0.19 2.33
C LEU A 155 19.31 -0.26 3.79
N LYS A 156 20.39 -0.44 4.55
CA LYS A 156 20.37 -0.75 6.00
C LYS A 156 19.65 0.31 6.86
N ASN A 157 19.46 1.52 6.35
CA ASN A 157 18.77 2.63 7.02
C ASN A 157 17.31 2.78 6.55
N ILE A 158 16.82 1.82 5.78
CA ILE A 158 15.41 1.77 5.34
C ILE A 158 14.63 0.86 6.27
N ILE A 159 13.49 1.35 6.69
CA ILE A 159 12.52 0.63 7.51
C ILE A 159 11.28 0.41 6.67
N VAL A 160 10.78 -0.80 6.61
CA VAL A 160 9.54 -1.13 5.89
C VAL A 160 8.49 -1.63 6.87
N VAL A 161 7.28 -1.09 6.74
CA VAL A 161 6.09 -1.50 7.51
C VAL A 161 5.02 -1.94 6.51
N ALA A 162 4.62 -3.21 6.57
CA ALA A 162 3.71 -3.80 5.59
C ALA A 162 2.99 -5.04 6.14
N ASP A 163 1.97 -5.53 5.39
CA ASP A 163 1.14 -6.66 5.82
C ASP A 163 1.08 -7.84 4.84
N GLY A 164 1.40 -7.66 3.54
CA GLY A 164 1.04 -8.59 2.48
C GLY A 164 2.19 -9.29 1.75
N ALA A 165 1.84 -10.29 0.94
CA ALA A 165 2.80 -11.03 0.11
C ALA A 165 3.44 -10.15 -0.98
N ASN A 166 2.70 -9.15 -1.47
CA ASN A 166 3.16 -8.17 -2.45
C ASN A 166 4.27 -7.23 -1.91
N ASP A 167 4.56 -7.28 -0.60
CA ASP A 167 5.56 -6.47 0.08
C ASP A 167 6.90 -7.19 0.30
N VAL A 168 6.97 -8.46 -0.06
CA VAL A 168 8.19 -9.26 0.10
C VAL A 168 9.41 -8.58 -0.54
N SER A 169 9.23 -8.03 -1.76
CA SER A 169 10.32 -7.34 -2.45
C SER A 169 10.79 -6.05 -1.73
N MET A 170 9.92 -5.39 -0.98
CA MET A 170 10.31 -4.27 -0.10
C MET A 170 11.13 -4.75 1.08
N PHE A 171 10.72 -5.86 1.71
CA PHE A 171 11.46 -6.45 2.84
C PHE A 171 12.88 -6.85 2.45
N GLU A 172 13.07 -7.37 1.23
CA GLU A 172 14.40 -7.73 0.72
C GLU A 172 15.37 -6.54 0.61
N LYS A 173 14.84 -5.31 0.57
CA LYS A 173 15.62 -4.06 0.46
C LYS A 173 15.72 -3.28 1.78
N ALA A 174 15.09 -3.76 2.83
CA ALA A 174 15.01 -3.06 4.11
C ALA A 174 16.09 -3.51 5.10
N GLY A 175 16.59 -2.56 5.89
CA GLY A 175 17.44 -2.83 7.05
C GLY A 175 16.62 -3.22 8.29
N LEU A 176 15.37 -2.78 8.39
CA LEU A 176 14.41 -3.21 9.42
C LEU A 176 13.06 -3.52 8.76
N LYS A 177 12.57 -4.73 9.01
CA LYS A 177 11.35 -5.29 8.41
C LYS A 177 10.30 -5.48 9.49
N ILE A 178 9.24 -4.68 9.44
CA ILE A 178 8.14 -4.70 10.40
C ILE A 178 6.88 -5.27 9.73
N ALA A 179 6.48 -6.46 10.13
CA ALA A 179 5.22 -7.08 9.72
C ALA A 179 4.09 -6.56 10.63
N PHE A 180 3.20 -5.73 10.08
CA PHE A 180 2.11 -5.11 10.83
C PHE A 180 0.78 -5.80 10.54
N CYS A 181 0.19 -6.48 11.52
CA CYS A 181 -1.02 -7.30 11.38
C CYS A 181 -0.99 -8.21 10.13
N ALA A 182 0.21 -8.72 9.82
CA ALA A 182 0.57 -9.23 8.51
C ALA A 182 0.15 -10.68 8.29
N LYS A 183 0.08 -11.06 7.02
CA LYS A 183 -0.14 -12.44 6.59
C LYS A 183 1.09 -13.32 6.90
N PRO A 184 0.90 -14.64 7.09
CA PRO A 184 1.98 -15.54 7.52
C PRO A 184 3.24 -15.50 6.65
N ILE A 185 3.08 -15.30 5.35
CA ILE A 185 4.19 -15.25 4.40
C ILE A 185 5.16 -14.08 4.70
N LEU A 186 4.62 -12.92 5.09
CA LEU A 186 5.42 -11.73 5.39
C LEU A 186 6.02 -11.83 6.80
N LYS A 187 5.25 -12.37 7.78
CA LYS A 187 5.74 -12.59 9.15
C LYS A 187 7.00 -13.45 9.18
N LYS A 188 7.09 -14.48 8.34
CA LYS A 188 8.28 -15.36 8.23
C LYS A 188 9.56 -14.62 7.80
N LYS A 189 9.43 -13.46 7.19
CA LYS A 189 10.55 -12.65 6.66
C LYS A 189 10.83 -11.40 7.51
N ALA A 190 10.04 -11.15 8.54
CA ALA A 190 10.09 -9.95 9.36
C ALA A 190 11.14 -10.06 10.49
N ASP A 191 11.74 -8.92 10.83
CA ASP A 191 12.57 -8.78 12.03
C ASP A 191 11.69 -8.49 13.26
N VAL A 192 10.53 -7.83 13.04
CA VAL A 192 9.55 -7.47 14.06
C VAL A 192 8.14 -7.82 13.58
N ILE A 193 7.33 -8.41 14.44
CA ILE A 193 5.92 -8.71 14.21
C ILE A 193 5.08 -7.90 15.19
N ILE A 194 4.13 -7.13 14.67
CA ILE A 194 3.15 -6.34 15.44
C ILE A 194 1.76 -6.88 15.13
N GLU A 195 1.08 -7.44 16.13
CA GLU A 195 -0.28 -7.98 15.98
C GLU A 195 -1.36 -6.99 16.45
N LYS A 196 -1.00 -6.04 17.28
CA LYS A 196 -1.91 -4.97 17.69
C LYS A 196 -2.10 -3.97 16.56
N ARG A 197 -3.36 -3.74 16.15
CA ARG A 197 -3.70 -2.79 15.08
C ARG A 197 -3.66 -1.34 15.58
N ASP A 198 -2.46 -0.91 15.91
CA ASP A 198 -2.14 0.44 16.35
C ASP A 198 -0.74 0.79 15.82
N LEU A 199 -0.66 1.72 14.86
CA LEU A 199 0.60 2.04 14.19
C LEU A 199 1.63 2.70 15.11
N ARG A 200 1.23 3.24 16.26
CA ARG A 200 2.18 3.77 17.28
C ARG A 200 3.10 2.68 17.81
N GLU A 201 2.70 1.42 17.76
CA GLU A 201 3.57 0.30 18.15
C GLU A 201 4.86 0.24 17.32
N VAL A 202 4.82 0.69 16.06
CA VAL A 202 5.97 0.78 15.16
C VAL A 202 7.08 1.66 15.75
N LEU A 203 6.71 2.75 16.42
CA LEU A 203 7.65 3.73 17.00
C LEU A 203 8.56 3.14 18.08
N LYS A 204 8.18 2.02 18.69
CA LYS A 204 8.98 1.32 19.73
C LYS A 204 10.26 0.71 19.15
N PHE A 205 10.27 0.41 17.86
CA PHE A 205 11.36 -0.25 17.15
C PHE A 205 12.19 0.70 16.29
N ILE A 206 11.74 1.95 16.16
CA ILE A 206 12.39 2.99 15.36
C ILE A 206 13.06 4.01 16.28
N LYS A 207 14.41 4.02 16.28
CA LYS A 207 15.26 4.91 17.10
C LYS A 207 15.67 6.15 16.33
#